data_5ae253b99ae887fcf71ae37433bffc18
#
_entry.id   5ae253b99ae887fcf71ae37433bffc18
#
_cell.length_a   1.000
_cell.length_b   1.000
_cell.length_c   1.000
_cell.angle_alpha   90.00
_cell.angle_beta   90.00
_cell.angle_gamma   90.00
#
_symmetry.space_group_name_H-M   'P 1'
#
loop_
_entity.id
_entity.type
_entity.pdbx_description
1 polymer ?
#
loop_
_entity_poly.entity_id
_entity_poly.type
_entity_poly.pdbx_seq_one_letter_code
_entity_poly.pdbx_strand_id
1 'polypeptide(L)' 'MGKMKIYSWNVNGIRSALKKGFDDWFTAADPDVLCLQEVRAEKSQVAEVANREDYYTYWNACKRKKGYSGVAVY' A
#
# COMPACT_ATOMS: atom_id res chain seq x y z
N MET A 1 -6.11 -23.78 12.78
CA MET A 1 -6.30 -22.33 12.89
C MET A 1 -5.09 -21.59 12.29
N GLY A 2 -5.30 -20.74 11.32
CA GLY A 2 -4.21 -20.01 10.68
C GLY A 2 -3.66 -18.89 11.56
N LYS A 3 -2.40 -18.57 11.37
CA LYS A 3 -1.79 -17.42 12.00
C LYS A 3 -2.15 -16.16 11.20
N MET A 4 -2.36 -15.04 11.89
CA MET A 4 -2.56 -13.76 11.24
C MET A 4 -1.24 -13.28 10.65
N LYS A 5 -1.26 -12.92 9.38
CA LYS A 5 -0.08 -12.37 8.69
C LYS A 5 -0.20 -10.85 8.63
N ILE A 6 0.68 -10.18 9.35
CA ILE A 6 0.74 -8.72 9.40
C ILE A 6 2.09 -8.29 8.87
N TYR A 7 2.08 -7.41 7.86
CA TYR A 7 3.29 -6.88 7.26
C TYR A 7 3.33 -5.37 7.42
N SER A 8 4.51 -4.83 7.58
CA SER A 8 4.76 -3.39 7.59
C SER A 8 5.93 -3.13 6.65
N TRP A 9 5.75 -2.22 5.70
CA TRP A 9 6.74 -2.00 4.66
C TRP A 9 6.81 -0.50 4.31
N ASN A 10 8.00 0.08 4.46
CA ASN A 10 8.27 1.41 3.92
C ASN A 10 8.58 1.24 2.44
N VAL A 11 7.60 1.57 1.59
CA VAL A 11 7.71 1.33 0.16
C VAL A 11 8.54 2.37 -0.58
N ASN A 12 8.85 3.48 0.09
CA ASN A 12 9.63 4.56 -0.51
C ASN A 12 9.08 4.97 -1.88
N GLY A 13 7.77 5.21 -1.92
CA GLY A 13 7.04 5.51 -3.13
C GLY A 13 6.35 4.28 -3.71
N ILE A 14 5.03 4.24 -3.60
CA ILE A 14 4.25 3.07 -4.07
C ILE A 14 4.36 2.90 -5.60
N ARG A 15 4.46 3.99 -6.34
CA ARG A 15 4.58 3.90 -7.80
C ARG A 15 5.88 3.21 -8.21
N SER A 16 6.96 3.49 -7.50
CA SER A 16 8.24 2.81 -7.70
C SER A 16 8.16 1.34 -7.30
N ALA A 17 7.52 1.05 -6.16
CA ALA A 17 7.34 -0.32 -5.69
C ALA A 17 6.52 -1.15 -6.69
N LEU A 18 5.49 -0.57 -7.30
CA LEU A 18 4.68 -1.24 -8.32
C LEU A 18 5.53 -1.67 -9.51
N LYS A 19 6.46 -0.83 -9.94
CA LYS A 19 7.38 -1.17 -11.04
C LYS A 19 8.32 -2.32 -10.68
N LYS A 20 8.56 -2.53 -9.38
CA LYS A 20 9.44 -3.57 -8.86
C LYS A 20 8.70 -4.84 -8.46
N GLY A 21 7.40 -4.92 -8.75
CA GLY A 21 6.62 -6.14 -8.50
C GLY A 21 5.80 -6.13 -7.21
N PHE A 22 5.47 -4.96 -6.68
CA PHE A 22 4.67 -4.85 -5.47
C PHE A 22 3.36 -5.65 -5.54
N ASP A 23 2.63 -5.53 -6.64
CA ASP A 23 1.33 -6.16 -6.77
C ASP A 23 1.44 -7.69 -6.79
N ASP A 24 2.45 -8.21 -7.48
CA ASP A 24 2.72 -9.65 -7.49
C ASP A 24 3.09 -10.16 -6.10
N TRP A 25 3.92 -9.38 -5.38
CA TRP A 25 4.28 -9.71 -4.00
C TRP A 25 3.05 -9.75 -3.10
N PHE A 26 2.19 -8.72 -3.22
CA PHE A 26 0.98 -8.62 -2.41
C PHE A 26 0.09 -9.86 -2.60
N THR A 27 -0.12 -10.24 -3.84
CA THR A 27 -0.94 -11.40 -4.18
C THR A 27 -0.33 -12.68 -3.61
N ALA A 28 0.98 -12.85 -3.75
CA ALA A 28 1.67 -14.04 -3.27
C ALA A 28 1.72 -14.12 -1.74
N ALA A 29 1.93 -13.00 -1.08
CA ALA A 29 2.01 -12.93 0.37
C ALA A 29 0.66 -13.12 1.04
N ASP A 30 -0.39 -12.66 0.37
CA ASP A 30 -1.78 -12.76 0.86
C ASP A 30 -1.89 -12.33 2.34
N PRO A 31 -1.49 -11.11 2.68
CA PRO A 31 -1.48 -10.68 4.07
C PRO A 31 -2.89 -10.48 4.63
N ASP A 32 -3.05 -10.64 5.93
CA ASP A 32 -4.28 -10.26 6.62
C ASP A 32 -4.33 -8.76 6.83
N VAL A 33 -3.19 -8.17 7.18
CA VAL A 33 -3.04 -6.73 7.33
C VAL A 33 -1.72 -6.30 6.71
N LEU A 34 -1.76 -5.24 5.92
CA LEU A 34 -0.56 -4.65 5.33
C LEU A 34 -0.54 -3.16 5.62
N CYS A 35 0.52 -2.71 6.26
CA CYS A 35 0.75 -1.29 6.55
C CYS A 35 1.90 -0.78 5.70
N LEU A 36 1.67 0.29 4.96
CA LEU A 36 2.67 0.91 4.09
C LEU A 36 3.02 2.29 4.60
N GLN A 37 4.30 2.61 4.63
CA GLN A 37 4.80 3.93 4.95
C GLN A 37 5.45 4.55 3.72
N GLU A 38 5.47 5.87 3.67
CA GLU A 38 6.05 6.65 2.56
C GLU A 38 5.51 6.23 1.20
N VAL A 39 4.18 6.18 1.09
CA VAL A 39 3.52 5.82 -0.18
C VAL A 39 3.75 6.90 -1.25
N ARG A 40 3.90 8.15 -0.87
CA ARG A 40 4.25 9.27 -1.75
C ARG A 40 3.35 9.44 -2.97
N ALA A 41 2.07 9.11 -2.80
CA ALA A 41 1.08 9.23 -3.86
C ALA A 41 -0.29 9.38 -3.25
N GLU A 42 -1.18 10.06 -3.97
CA GLU A 42 -2.58 10.11 -3.59
C GLU A 42 -3.30 8.86 -4.10
N LYS A 43 -4.38 8.49 -3.44
CA LYS A 43 -5.16 7.31 -3.78
C LYS A 43 -5.57 7.32 -5.26
N SER A 44 -5.96 8.48 -5.77
CA SER A 44 -6.40 8.61 -7.18
C SER A 44 -5.30 8.34 -8.19
N GLN A 45 -4.03 8.49 -7.79
CA GLN A 45 -2.89 8.26 -8.68
C GLN A 45 -2.57 6.77 -8.85
N VAL A 46 -3.03 5.94 -7.94
CA VAL A 46 -2.74 4.50 -7.91
C VAL A 46 -4.01 3.71 -7.60
N ALA A 47 -5.13 4.12 -8.18
CA ALA A 47 -6.44 3.56 -7.87
C ALA A 47 -6.49 2.02 -7.97
N GLU A 48 -5.77 1.45 -8.92
CA GLU A 48 -5.75 0.00 -9.14
C GLU A 48 -5.21 -0.75 -7.91
N VAL A 49 -4.18 -0.23 -7.28
CA VAL A 49 -3.59 -0.87 -6.11
C VAL A 49 -4.24 -0.38 -4.82
N ALA A 50 -4.77 0.85 -4.81
CA ALA A 50 -5.43 1.42 -3.64
C ALA A 50 -6.81 0.82 -3.37
N ASN A 51 -7.49 0.33 -4.41
CA ASN A 51 -8.85 -0.18 -4.31
C ASN A 51 -8.90 -1.70 -4.55
N ARG A 52 -8.31 -2.46 -3.65
CA ARG A 52 -8.41 -3.93 -3.73
C ARG A 52 -9.76 -4.37 -3.19
N GLU A 53 -10.48 -5.14 -3.96
CA GLU A 53 -11.84 -5.59 -3.65
C GLU A 53 -11.93 -6.45 -2.38
N ASP A 54 -10.90 -7.22 -2.11
CA ASP A 54 -10.85 -8.15 -0.99
C ASP A 54 -10.29 -7.54 0.29
N TYR A 55 -10.04 -6.21 0.30
CA TYR A 55 -9.50 -5.52 1.46
C TYR A 55 -10.24 -4.23 1.76
N TYR A 56 -10.35 -3.91 3.05
CA TYR A 56 -10.68 -2.56 3.48
C TYR A 56 -9.40 -1.74 3.43
N THR A 57 -9.43 -0.62 2.74
CA THR A 57 -8.23 0.17 2.48
C THR A 57 -8.36 1.57 3.06
N TYR A 58 -7.36 1.96 3.86
CA TYR A 58 -7.20 3.33 4.32
C TYR A 58 -6.00 3.94 3.63
N TRP A 59 -6.18 5.13 3.09
CA TRP A 59 -5.12 5.82 2.38
C TRP A 59 -5.05 7.26 2.88
N ASN A 60 -3.91 7.67 3.43
CA ASN A 60 -3.74 9.01 3.96
C ASN A 60 -2.48 9.65 3.35
N ALA A 61 -2.68 10.35 2.24
CA ALA A 61 -1.60 11.06 1.57
C ALA A 61 -1.24 12.34 2.31
N CYS A 62 -0.01 12.81 2.12
CA CYS A 62 0.41 14.09 2.67
C CYS A 62 -0.37 15.24 2.01
N LYS A 63 -1.03 16.04 2.82
CA LYS A 63 -1.86 17.16 2.32
C LYS A 63 -1.07 18.43 2.07
N ARG A 64 0.12 18.54 2.66
CA ARG A 64 0.96 19.74 2.53
C ARG A 64 1.81 19.73 1.27
N LYS A 65 2.24 18.55 0.84
CA LYS A 65 3.16 18.41 -0.28
C LYS A 65 2.86 17.11 -1.01
N LYS A 66 2.44 17.21 -2.26
CA LYS A 66 2.17 16.04 -3.09
C LYS A 66 3.44 15.21 -3.29
N GLY A 67 3.28 13.91 -3.29
CA GLY A 67 4.40 13.00 -3.50
C GLY A 67 5.36 12.89 -2.32
N TYR A 68 4.93 13.33 -1.14
CA TYR A 68 5.76 13.31 0.06
C TYR A 68 5.07 12.50 1.15
N SER A 69 5.81 11.57 1.78
CA SER A 69 5.32 10.76 2.89
C SER A 69 3.99 10.05 2.57
N GLY A 70 3.09 9.93 3.54
CA GLY A 70 1.80 9.26 3.40
C GLY A 70 1.84 7.81 3.84
N VAL A 71 0.69 7.31 4.29
CA VAL A 71 0.55 5.93 4.76
C VAL A 71 -0.67 5.29 4.12
N ALA A 72 -0.64 3.96 4.03
CA ALA A 72 -1.78 3.17 3.61
C ALA A 72 -1.88 1.92 4.47
N VAL A 73 -3.11 1.47 4.71
CA VAL A 73 -3.39 0.23 5.45
C VAL A 73 -4.41 -0.58 4.67
N TYR A 74 -4.09 -1.85 4.47
CA TYR A 74 -4.98 -2.84 3.87
C TYR A 74 -5.45 -3.84 4.91
#